data_30828b75b7a6a3f965184e64c7183633
#
_entry.id   30828b75b7a6a3f965184e64c7183633
#
_cell.length_a   1.000
_cell.length_b   1.000
_cell.length_c   1.000
_cell.angle_alpha   90.00
_cell.angle_beta   90.00
_cell.angle_gamma   90.00
#
_symmetry.space_group_name_H-M   'P 1'
#
loop_
_entity.id
_entity.type
_entity.pdbx_description
1 polymer ?
#
loop_
_entity_poly.entity_id
_entity_poly.type
_entity_poly.pdbx_seq_one_letter_code
_entity_poly.pdbx_strand_id
1 'polypeptide(L)'
;HALHDQIGHTLSASIMQLEALQIITNEPVVEKKLEQVSGILQNGMDEIRTTIHQLYDDSFLLSQKMDEILHPLEEKAQVNYQNTISDEIPIGLKYDILTICKEMATNFMKYSNGNQIQLFLLEQNNYYTIQYKDNGNETRNDTPGMGLTMMKELVEKHKGVMTLQTNNGYDIFIRIPKQEVNHD
;
A
#
# COMPACT_ATOMS: atom_id res chain seq x y z
N HIS A 1 -2.72 8.88 22.05
CA HIS A 1 -3.85 8.19 21.38
C HIS A 1 -5.03 9.14 21.09
N ALA A 2 -5.59 9.89 22.09
CA ALA A 2 -6.81 10.70 21.90
C ALA A 2 -6.71 11.75 20.78
N LEU A 3 -5.57 12.40 20.60
CA LEU A 3 -5.38 13.46 19.61
C LEU A 3 -5.30 12.89 18.18
N HIS A 4 -4.67 11.73 18.02
CA HIS A 4 -4.61 10.98 16.78
C HIS A 4 -5.98 10.51 16.31
N ASP A 5 -6.74 9.91 17.23
CA ASP A 5 -8.08 9.40 16.93
C ASP A 5 -9.02 10.55 16.54
N GLN A 6 -8.88 11.70 17.20
CA GLN A 6 -9.69 12.89 16.91
C GLN A 6 -9.34 13.54 15.56
N ILE A 7 -8.05 13.66 15.23
CA ILE A 7 -7.60 14.21 13.94
C ILE A 7 -7.99 13.24 12.81
N GLY A 8 -7.72 11.95 12.97
CA GLY A 8 -8.08 10.94 11.99
C GLY A 8 -9.58 10.88 11.72
N HIS A 9 -10.40 10.97 12.77
CA HIS A 9 -11.87 10.99 12.65
C HIS A 9 -12.37 12.25 11.91
N THR A 10 -11.82 13.43 12.24
CA THR A 10 -12.22 14.70 11.60
C THR A 10 -11.84 14.72 10.11
N LEU A 11 -10.64 14.26 9.76
CA LEU A 11 -10.20 14.19 8.37
C LEU A 11 -10.99 13.16 7.56
N SER A 12 -11.25 11.98 8.13
CA SER A 12 -12.07 10.96 7.47
C SER A 12 -13.50 11.45 7.21
N ALA A 13 -14.10 12.16 8.18
CA ALA A 13 -15.41 12.77 8.00
C ALA A 13 -15.40 13.84 6.91
N SER A 14 -14.35 14.64 6.79
CA SER A 14 -14.19 15.65 5.75
C SER A 14 -14.06 15.02 4.36
N ILE A 15 -13.29 13.94 4.23
CA ILE A 15 -13.14 13.18 2.98
C ILE A 15 -14.50 12.63 2.55
N MET A 16 -15.25 11.99 3.46
CA MET A 16 -16.60 11.47 3.16
C MET A 16 -17.56 12.56 2.69
N GLN A 17 -17.49 13.77 3.26
CA GLN A 17 -18.31 14.90 2.81
C GLN A 17 -17.93 15.38 1.41
N LEU A 18 -16.63 15.40 1.08
CA LEU A 18 -16.15 15.74 -0.26
C LEU A 18 -16.57 14.69 -1.29
N GLU A 19 -16.48 13.42 -0.96
CA GLU A 19 -16.96 12.32 -1.82
C GLU A 19 -18.47 12.41 -2.06
N ALA A 20 -19.26 12.74 -1.03
CA ALA A 20 -20.69 12.98 -1.18
C ALA A 20 -20.98 14.16 -2.10
N LEU A 21 -20.21 15.26 -2.02
CA LEU A 21 -20.34 16.41 -2.92
C LEU A 21 -19.95 16.05 -4.35
N GLN A 22 -18.96 15.18 -4.58
CA GLN A 22 -18.64 14.69 -5.92
C GLN A 22 -19.80 13.96 -6.59
N ILE A 23 -20.56 13.17 -5.81
CA ILE A 23 -21.70 12.39 -6.34
C ILE A 23 -22.86 13.29 -6.76
N ILE A 24 -23.07 14.42 -6.10
CA ILE A 24 -24.19 15.32 -6.36
C ILE A 24 -23.86 16.49 -7.30
N THR A 25 -22.58 16.72 -7.60
CA THR A 25 -22.20 17.78 -8.54
C THR A 25 -22.35 17.31 -9.98
N ASN A 26 -22.93 18.16 -10.83
CA ASN A 26 -23.06 17.91 -12.27
C ASN A 26 -22.07 18.76 -13.09
N GLU A 27 -21.17 19.49 -12.43
CA GLU A 27 -20.20 20.34 -13.09
C GLU A 27 -18.80 19.72 -13.11
N PRO A 28 -18.25 19.35 -14.29
CA PRO A 28 -16.95 18.66 -14.38
C PRO A 28 -15.77 19.42 -13.75
N VAL A 29 -15.83 20.73 -13.74
CA VAL A 29 -14.78 21.58 -13.13
C VAL A 29 -14.82 21.48 -11.61
N VAL A 30 -16.03 21.41 -11.02
CA VAL A 30 -16.22 21.25 -9.58
C VAL A 30 -15.80 19.86 -9.14
N GLU A 31 -16.21 18.82 -9.87
CA GLU A 31 -15.85 17.43 -9.65
C GLU A 31 -14.33 17.25 -9.57
N LYS A 32 -13.61 17.76 -10.58
CA LYS A 32 -12.14 17.70 -10.62
C LYS A 32 -11.47 18.43 -9.45
N LYS A 33 -12.05 19.56 -9.01
CA LYS A 33 -11.55 20.29 -7.85
C LYS A 33 -11.78 19.55 -6.53
N LEU A 34 -12.95 18.93 -6.37
CA LEU A 34 -13.26 18.09 -5.20
C LEU A 34 -12.32 16.88 -5.13
N GLU A 35 -12.04 16.24 -6.26
CA GLU A 35 -11.07 15.14 -6.35
C GLU A 35 -9.67 15.56 -5.93
N GLN A 36 -9.20 16.73 -6.38
CA GLN A 36 -7.92 17.29 -5.95
C GLN A 36 -7.85 17.56 -4.45
N VAL A 37 -8.90 18.16 -3.87
CA VAL A 37 -8.95 18.46 -2.43
C VAL A 37 -9.03 17.18 -1.61
N SER A 38 -9.80 16.20 -2.04
CA SER A 38 -9.89 14.88 -1.42
C SER A 38 -8.52 14.18 -1.40
N GLY A 39 -7.80 14.21 -2.53
CA GLY A 39 -6.44 13.67 -2.65
C GLY A 39 -5.44 14.34 -1.70
N ILE A 40 -5.48 15.68 -1.59
CA ILE A 40 -4.62 16.44 -0.66
C ILE A 40 -4.92 16.04 0.80
N LEU A 41 -6.17 15.88 1.17
CA LEU A 41 -6.57 15.49 2.53
C LEU A 41 -6.15 14.04 2.84
N GLN A 42 -6.29 13.12 1.89
CA GLN A 42 -5.84 11.74 2.03
C GLN A 42 -4.32 11.66 2.23
N ASN A 43 -3.55 12.37 1.40
CA ASN A 43 -2.10 12.44 1.53
C ASN A 43 -1.67 13.04 2.88
N GLY A 44 -2.32 14.13 3.32
CA GLY A 44 -2.06 14.73 4.62
C GLY A 44 -2.39 13.80 5.79
N MET A 45 -3.44 13.00 5.68
CA MET A 45 -3.81 12.01 6.69
C MET A 45 -2.77 10.88 6.78
N ASP A 46 -2.24 10.44 5.66
CA ASP A 46 -1.21 9.40 5.61
C ASP A 46 0.13 9.92 6.13
N GLU A 47 0.48 11.17 5.83
CA GLU A 47 1.67 11.83 6.39
C GLU A 47 1.57 12.00 7.91
N ILE A 48 0.41 12.39 8.44
CA ILE A 48 0.16 12.46 9.88
C ILE A 48 0.27 11.07 10.52
N ARG A 49 -0.34 10.05 9.93
CA ARG A 49 -0.23 8.67 10.42
C ARG A 49 1.23 8.21 10.45
N THR A 50 1.97 8.43 9.37
CA THR A 50 3.38 8.06 9.28
C THR A 50 4.20 8.77 10.35
N THR A 51 3.98 10.08 10.55
CA THR A 51 4.69 10.89 11.55
C THR A 51 4.38 10.42 12.97
N ILE A 52 3.12 10.13 13.28
CA ILE A 52 2.71 9.65 14.61
C ILE A 52 3.29 8.25 14.87
N HIS A 53 3.23 7.37 13.89
CA HIS A 53 3.84 6.05 13.99
C HIS A 53 5.36 6.15 14.18
N GLN A 54 6.04 7.06 13.50
CA GLN A 54 7.47 7.32 13.70
C GLN A 54 7.79 7.79 15.12
N LEU A 55 6.89 8.54 15.77
CA LEU A 55 7.09 9.05 17.13
C LEU A 55 6.79 8.02 18.23
N TYR A 56 5.95 7.01 17.95
CA TYR A 56 5.43 6.11 18.99
C TYR A 56 5.79 4.63 18.80
N ASP A 57 6.30 4.22 17.65
CA ASP A 57 6.48 2.80 17.32
C ASP A 57 7.79 2.51 16.55
N ASP A 58 8.90 3.09 17.03
CA ASP A 58 10.24 2.89 16.44
C ASP A 58 10.74 1.44 16.47
N SER A 59 9.95 0.51 17.02
CA SER A 59 10.43 -0.84 17.35
C SER A 59 9.63 -2.01 16.75
N PHE A 60 8.68 -1.78 15.82
CA PHE A 60 7.96 -2.94 15.28
C PHE A 60 8.83 -3.75 14.31
N LEU A 61 8.69 -5.05 14.37
CA LEU A 61 9.32 -5.97 13.43
C LEU A 61 8.45 -6.12 12.18
N LEU A 62 9.07 -5.95 11.00
CA LEU A 62 8.39 -6.13 9.72
C LEU A 62 7.76 -7.53 9.62
N SER A 63 8.49 -8.56 10.11
CA SER A 63 8.03 -9.94 10.15
C SER A 63 6.72 -10.11 10.92
N GLN A 64 6.59 -9.52 12.12
CA GLN A 64 5.38 -9.62 12.94
C GLN A 64 4.17 -8.98 12.26
N LYS A 65 4.35 -7.81 11.64
CA LYS A 65 3.28 -7.14 10.91
C LYS A 65 2.90 -7.85 9.62
N MET A 66 3.85 -8.52 8.99
CA MET A 66 3.56 -9.38 7.84
C MET A 66 2.71 -10.59 8.23
N ASP A 67 2.96 -11.21 9.38
CA ASP A 67 2.13 -12.33 9.87
C ASP A 67 0.66 -11.92 10.04
N GLU A 68 0.39 -10.69 10.53
CA GLU A 68 -0.98 -10.16 10.63
C GLU A 68 -1.67 -10.01 9.25
N ILE A 69 -0.89 -9.71 8.19
CA ILE A 69 -1.40 -9.60 6.82
C ILE A 69 -1.61 -10.96 6.17
N LEU A 70 -0.72 -11.91 6.44
CA LEU A 70 -0.71 -13.23 5.79
C LEU A 70 -1.75 -14.17 6.38
N HIS A 71 -1.98 -14.13 7.69
CA HIS A 71 -2.90 -15.03 8.38
C HIS A 71 -4.30 -15.13 7.73
N PRO A 72 -4.99 -14.04 7.38
CA PRO A 72 -6.27 -14.13 6.67
C PRO A 72 -6.16 -14.73 5.26
N LEU A 73 -5.01 -14.57 4.59
CA LEU A 73 -4.80 -15.13 3.26
C LEU A 73 -4.63 -16.66 3.31
N GLU A 74 -3.98 -17.16 4.35
CA GLU A 74 -3.75 -18.60 4.56
C GLU A 74 -5.05 -19.38 4.79
N GLU A 75 -6.11 -18.72 5.26
CA GLU A 75 -7.44 -19.32 5.36
C GLU A 75 -8.10 -19.55 3.98
N LYS A 76 -7.72 -18.75 2.96
CA LYS A 76 -8.31 -18.79 1.62
C LYS A 76 -7.42 -19.46 0.57
N ALA A 77 -6.10 -19.37 0.75
CA ALA A 77 -5.12 -19.76 -0.26
C ALA A 77 -3.88 -20.42 0.33
N GLN A 78 -3.17 -21.20 -0.47
CA GLN A 78 -1.82 -21.63 -0.14
C GLN A 78 -0.87 -20.45 -0.36
N VAL A 79 -0.25 -19.98 0.71
CA VAL A 79 0.67 -18.83 0.70
C VAL A 79 2.12 -19.32 0.75
N ASN A 80 2.90 -18.97 -0.27
CA ASN A 80 4.35 -19.14 -0.29
C ASN A 80 4.99 -17.77 0.01
N TYR A 81 5.45 -17.60 1.25
CA TYR A 81 6.02 -16.34 1.72
C TYR A 81 7.50 -16.48 2.07
N GLN A 82 8.29 -15.49 1.66
CA GLN A 82 9.68 -15.34 2.06
C GLN A 82 10.00 -13.88 2.34
N ASN A 83 10.69 -13.62 3.44
CA ASN A 83 11.19 -12.28 3.77
C ASN A 83 12.67 -12.36 4.18
N THR A 84 13.50 -11.59 3.47
CA THR A 84 14.92 -11.40 3.79
C THR A 84 15.27 -9.94 4.07
N ILE A 85 14.26 -9.04 4.10
CA ILE A 85 14.46 -7.63 4.41
C ILE A 85 14.73 -7.48 5.91
N SER A 86 15.84 -6.80 6.24
CA SER A 86 16.22 -6.50 7.61
C SER A 86 15.20 -5.58 8.30
N ASP A 87 15.02 -5.76 9.61
CA ASP A 87 14.23 -4.83 10.43
C ASP A 87 14.95 -3.49 10.70
N GLU A 88 16.20 -3.34 10.25
CA GLU A 88 16.99 -2.11 10.41
C GLU A 88 16.76 -1.09 9.27
N ILE A 89 15.87 -1.38 8.31
CA ILE A 89 15.52 -0.43 7.25
C ILE A 89 14.78 0.80 7.81
N PRO A 90 14.81 1.96 7.11
CA PRO A 90 14.11 3.15 7.55
C PRO A 90 12.63 2.88 7.83
N ILE A 91 12.13 3.41 8.95
CA ILE A 91 10.78 3.14 9.44
C ILE A 91 9.71 3.53 8.40
N GLY A 92 9.89 4.66 7.69
CA GLY A 92 8.98 5.05 6.60
C GLY A 92 8.91 4.02 5.48
N LEU A 93 10.03 3.39 5.13
CA LEU A 93 10.06 2.32 4.13
C LEU A 93 9.36 1.05 4.63
N LYS A 94 9.52 0.70 5.93
CA LYS A 94 8.75 -0.42 6.53
C LYS A 94 7.25 -0.23 6.39
N TYR A 95 6.75 0.97 6.72
CA TYR A 95 5.32 1.29 6.60
C TYR A 95 4.83 1.24 5.16
N ASP A 96 5.60 1.79 4.23
CA ASP A 96 5.22 1.80 2.82
C ASP A 96 5.21 0.37 2.25
N ILE A 97 6.16 -0.49 2.62
CA ILE A 97 6.16 -1.92 2.26
C ILE A 97 4.93 -2.63 2.83
N LEU A 98 4.60 -2.41 4.11
CA LEU A 98 3.42 -3.00 4.74
C LEU A 98 2.12 -2.54 4.08
N THR A 99 2.01 -1.26 3.73
CA THR A 99 0.86 -0.70 3.04
C THR A 99 0.66 -1.34 1.67
N ILE A 100 1.75 -1.51 0.92
CA ILE A 100 1.76 -2.19 -0.38
C ILE A 100 1.31 -3.66 -0.22
N CYS A 101 1.88 -4.38 0.74
CA CYS A 101 1.52 -5.79 0.97
C CYS A 101 0.06 -5.95 1.43
N LYS A 102 -0.43 -5.03 2.29
CA LYS A 102 -1.82 -5.01 2.74
C LYS A 102 -2.79 -4.75 1.59
N GLU A 103 -2.45 -3.87 0.66
CA GLU A 103 -3.25 -3.61 -0.52
C GLU A 103 -3.32 -4.83 -1.45
N MET A 104 -2.18 -5.51 -1.69
CA MET A 104 -2.16 -6.77 -2.44
C MET A 104 -3.05 -7.84 -1.80
N ALA A 105 -2.93 -8.01 -0.48
CA ALA A 105 -3.75 -8.94 0.29
C ALA A 105 -5.24 -8.61 0.21
N THR A 106 -5.60 -7.34 0.38
CA THR A 106 -6.98 -6.85 0.29
C THR A 106 -7.56 -7.10 -1.11
N ASN A 107 -6.78 -6.84 -2.15
CA ASN A 107 -7.18 -7.08 -3.54
C ASN A 107 -7.40 -8.56 -3.81
N PHE A 108 -6.54 -9.43 -3.31
CA PHE A 108 -6.75 -10.88 -3.41
C PHE A 108 -8.03 -11.31 -2.70
N MET A 109 -8.23 -10.89 -1.47
CA MET A 109 -9.39 -11.27 -0.67
C MET A 109 -10.71 -10.82 -1.30
N LYS A 110 -10.74 -9.62 -1.88
CA LYS A 110 -11.97 -9.03 -2.46
C LYS A 110 -12.26 -9.51 -3.88
N TYR A 111 -11.24 -9.71 -4.70
CA TYR A 111 -11.40 -9.80 -6.14
C TYR A 111 -10.80 -11.06 -6.76
N SER A 112 -9.98 -11.83 -6.06
CA SER A 112 -9.38 -13.03 -6.62
C SER A 112 -10.21 -14.28 -6.32
N ASN A 113 -10.38 -15.12 -7.32
CA ASN A 113 -10.89 -16.49 -7.18
C ASN A 113 -9.75 -17.52 -7.10
N GLY A 114 -8.51 -17.04 -7.02
CA GLY A 114 -7.32 -17.88 -6.87
C GLY A 114 -7.23 -18.57 -5.52
N ASN A 115 -6.36 -19.57 -5.46
CA ASN A 115 -6.07 -20.35 -4.26
C ASN A 115 -4.58 -20.50 -3.99
N GLN A 116 -3.73 -19.79 -4.72
CA GLN A 116 -2.28 -19.77 -4.52
C GLN A 116 -1.76 -18.34 -4.57
N ILE A 117 -0.89 -18.03 -3.63
CA ILE A 117 -0.19 -16.73 -3.54
C ILE A 117 1.29 -17.01 -3.34
N GLN A 118 2.12 -16.24 -4.03
CA GLN A 118 3.55 -16.14 -3.81
C GLN A 118 3.86 -14.70 -3.45
N LEU A 119 4.50 -14.46 -2.30
CA LEU A 119 4.93 -13.13 -1.87
C LEU A 119 6.36 -13.21 -1.35
N PHE A 120 7.28 -12.55 -2.03
CA PHE A 120 8.68 -12.49 -1.65
C PHE A 120 9.10 -11.04 -1.40
N LEU A 121 9.64 -10.80 -0.21
CA LEU A 121 10.28 -9.57 0.20
C LEU A 121 11.77 -9.84 0.28
N LEU A 122 12.55 -9.31 -0.66
CA LEU A 122 13.95 -9.66 -0.81
C LEU A 122 14.84 -8.44 -0.66
N GLU A 123 15.83 -8.55 0.23
CA GLU A 123 16.90 -7.57 0.34
C GLU A 123 18.09 -8.01 -0.50
N GLN A 124 18.53 -7.13 -1.39
CA GLN A 124 19.70 -7.28 -2.23
C GLN A 124 20.72 -6.17 -1.92
N ASN A 125 21.93 -6.25 -2.48
CA ASN A 125 22.97 -5.29 -2.17
C ASN A 125 22.53 -3.83 -2.37
N ASN A 126 21.86 -3.54 -3.50
CA ASN A 126 21.50 -2.18 -3.91
C ASN A 126 19.99 -1.92 -3.95
N TYR A 127 19.16 -2.94 -3.72
CA TYR A 127 17.72 -2.85 -3.90
C TYR A 127 16.97 -3.66 -2.87
N TYR A 128 15.75 -3.22 -2.56
CA TYR A 128 14.68 -4.05 -2.02
C TYR A 128 13.75 -4.46 -3.15
N THR A 129 13.34 -5.71 -3.15
CA THR A 129 12.44 -6.25 -4.18
C THR A 129 11.21 -6.86 -3.53
N ILE A 130 10.04 -6.53 -4.05
CA ILE A 130 8.76 -7.16 -3.66
C ILE A 130 8.23 -7.86 -4.90
N GLN A 131 8.00 -9.16 -4.79
CA GLN A 131 7.41 -9.98 -5.83
C GLN A 131 6.12 -10.59 -5.30
N TYR A 132 5.02 -10.30 -5.98
CA TYR A 132 3.72 -10.84 -5.67
C TYR A 132 3.14 -11.51 -6.89
N LYS A 133 2.60 -12.71 -6.72
CA LYS A 133 1.89 -13.44 -7.76
C LYS A 133 0.73 -14.22 -7.17
N ASP A 134 -0.43 -14.16 -7.81
CA ASP A 134 -1.56 -15.03 -7.55
C ASP A 134 -2.03 -15.74 -8.81
N ASN A 135 -2.83 -16.81 -8.66
CA ASN A 135 -3.36 -17.59 -9.76
C ASN A 135 -4.85 -17.34 -10.03
N GLY A 136 -5.38 -16.18 -9.63
CA GLY A 136 -6.78 -15.83 -9.91
C GLY A 136 -7.02 -15.51 -11.39
N ASN A 137 -8.22 -15.88 -11.88
CA ASN A 137 -8.59 -15.71 -13.29
C ASN A 137 -9.69 -14.67 -13.52
N GLU A 138 -10.13 -13.95 -12.49
CA GLU A 138 -11.17 -12.95 -12.70
C GLU A 138 -10.66 -11.79 -13.54
N THR A 139 -11.43 -11.46 -14.58
CA THR A 139 -11.25 -10.25 -15.38
C THR A 139 -11.55 -9.05 -14.48
N ARG A 140 -10.51 -8.53 -13.84
CA ARG A 140 -10.61 -7.24 -13.16
C ARG A 140 -10.69 -6.17 -14.25
N ASN A 141 -11.62 -5.26 -14.11
CA ASN A 141 -11.75 -4.12 -15.02
C ASN A 141 -10.37 -3.47 -15.22
N ASP A 142 -9.97 -3.23 -16.47
CA ASP A 142 -8.66 -2.69 -16.87
C ASP A 142 -8.38 -1.25 -16.35
N THR A 143 -9.32 -0.66 -15.62
CA THR A 143 -9.11 0.62 -14.95
C THR A 143 -8.34 0.39 -13.64
N PRO A 144 -7.11 0.95 -13.52
CA PRO A 144 -6.36 0.89 -12.27
C PRO A 144 -7.23 1.47 -11.15
N GLY A 145 -7.62 0.62 -10.19
CA GLY A 145 -8.29 1.10 -8.99
C GLY A 145 -7.36 2.01 -8.17
N MET A 146 -7.93 2.81 -7.25
CA MET A 146 -7.17 3.71 -6.37
C MET A 146 -6.02 2.99 -5.65
N GLY A 147 -6.18 1.71 -5.29
CA GLY A 147 -5.15 0.92 -4.63
C GLY A 147 -3.88 0.71 -5.47
N LEU A 148 -4.03 0.41 -6.76
CA LEU A 148 -2.89 0.27 -7.67
C LEU A 148 -2.16 1.61 -7.87
N THR A 149 -2.90 2.70 -7.99
CA THR A 149 -2.35 4.05 -8.11
C THR A 149 -1.56 4.41 -6.84
N MET A 150 -2.13 4.17 -5.66
CA MET A 150 -1.46 4.40 -4.37
C MET A 150 -0.18 3.57 -4.24
N MET A 151 -0.21 2.28 -4.59
CA MET A 151 0.99 1.44 -4.55
C MET A 151 2.10 2.00 -5.45
N LYS A 152 1.74 2.46 -6.66
CA LYS A 152 2.68 3.07 -7.60
C LYS A 152 3.28 4.36 -7.03
N GLU A 153 2.48 5.24 -6.46
CA GLU A 153 2.94 6.48 -5.83
C GLU A 153 3.89 6.22 -4.66
N LEU A 154 3.61 5.23 -3.80
CA LEU A 154 4.50 4.82 -2.71
C LEU A 154 5.84 4.32 -3.24
N VAL A 155 5.84 3.53 -4.31
CA VAL A 155 7.06 3.03 -4.94
C VAL A 155 7.87 4.17 -5.56
N GLU A 156 7.21 5.10 -6.26
CA GLU A 156 7.84 6.29 -6.88
C GLU A 156 8.43 7.24 -5.83
N LYS A 157 7.77 7.40 -4.68
CA LYS A 157 8.30 8.16 -3.51
C LYS A 157 9.70 7.69 -3.11
N HIS A 158 9.96 6.39 -3.21
CA HIS A 158 11.26 5.79 -2.93
C HIS A 158 12.15 5.65 -4.19
N LYS A 159 11.83 6.35 -5.28
CA LYS A 159 12.55 6.26 -6.56
C LYS A 159 12.58 4.83 -7.13
N GLY A 160 11.61 4.03 -6.75
CA GLY A 160 11.44 2.67 -7.21
C GLY A 160 10.68 2.56 -8.52
N VAL A 161 10.57 1.34 -9.01
CA VAL A 161 9.77 0.99 -10.19
C VAL A 161 8.83 -0.15 -9.85
N MET A 162 7.63 -0.11 -10.44
CA MET A 162 6.61 -1.13 -10.30
C MET A 162 6.15 -1.58 -11.67
N THR A 163 6.07 -2.90 -11.90
CA THR A 163 5.45 -3.51 -13.07
C THR A 163 4.29 -4.39 -12.64
N LEU A 164 3.24 -4.41 -13.44
CA LEU A 164 2.05 -5.20 -13.24
C LEU A 164 1.74 -5.98 -14.52
N GLN A 165 1.50 -7.28 -14.38
CA GLN A 165 0.93 -8.14 -15.41
C GLN A 165 -0.34 -8.81 -14.86
N THR A 166 -1.37 -8.94 -15.70
CA THR A 166 -2.69 -9.45 -15.31
C THR A 166 -3.12 -10.70 -16.08
N ASN A 167 -2.19 -11.34 -16.80
CA ASN A 167 -2.44 -12.53 -17.59
C ASN A 167 -2.41 -13.78 -16.68
N ASN A 168 -3.53 -14.27 -16.19
CA ASN A 168 -3.68 -15.37 -15.24
C ASN A 168 -3.36 -15.00 -13.78
N GLY A 169 -4.03 -14.01 -13.25
CA GLY A 169 -3.82 -13.46 -11.92
C GLY A 169 -2.99 -12.18 -11.93
N TYR A 170 -2.68 -11.67 -10.77
CA TYR A 170 -1.75 -10.56 -10.66
C TYR A 170 -0.32 -11.08 -10.52
N ASP A 171 0.58 -10.47 -11.30
CA ASP A 171 2.02 -10.61 -11.18
C ASP A 171 2.60 -9.20 -11.03
N ILE A 172 2.96 -8.84 -9.79
CA ILE A 172 3.47 -7.52 -9.43
C ILE A 172 4.93 -7.65 -9.05
N PHE A 173 5.78 -6.87 -9.70
CA PHE A 173 7.18 -6.77 -9.39
C PHE A 173 7.53 -5.33 -9.04
N ILE A 174 8.10 -5.13 -7.84
CA ILE A 174 8.53 -3.83 -7.34
C ILE A 174 10.01 -3.91 -7.01
N ARG A 175 10.77 -2.87 -7.41
CA ARG A 175 12.15 -2.69 -7.03
C ARG A 175 12.35 -1.29 -6.48
N ILE A 176 12.89 -1.19 -5.28
CA ILE A 176 13.17 0.05 -4.57
C ILE A 176 14.68 0.15 -4.35
N PRO A 177 15.37 1.19 -4.86
CA PRO A 177 16.79 1.37 -4.64
C PRO A 177 17.07 1.67 -3.16
N LYS A 178 18.15 1.09 -2.63
CA LYS A 178 18.67 1.51 -1.33
C LYS A 178 19.23 2.92 -1.49
N GLN A 179 18.86 3.80 -0.56
CA GLN A 179 19.48 5.13 -0.51
C GLN A 179 20.92 4.96 -0.05
N GLU A 180 21.85 5.58 -0.76
CA GLU A 180 23.22 5.68 -0.28
C GLU A 180 23.19 6.46 1.04
N VAL A 181 23.71 5.84 2.10
CA VAL A 181 23.97 6.55 3.35
C VAL A 181 25.15 7.45 3.05
N ASN A 182 24.90 8.74 2.77
CA ASN A 182 25.96 9.72 2.74
C ASN A 182 26.58 9.76 4.15
N HIS A 183 27.71 9.14 4.31
CA HIS A 183 28.60 9.36 5.44
C HIS A 183 29.30 10.71 5.20
N ASP A 184 28.67 11.80 5.67
CA ASP A 184 29.38 13.07 5.92
C ASP A 184 30.09 13.02 7.27
#